data_caa263632e751046fdf46a63ad9d5063
#
_entry.id   caa263632e751046fdf46a63ad9d5063
#
_cell.length_a   1.000
_cell.length_b   1.000
_cell.length_c   1.000
_cell.angle_alpha   90.00
_cell.angle_beta   90.00
_cell.angle_gamma   90.00
#
_symmetry.space_group_name_H-M   'P 1'
#
loop_
_entity.id
_entity.type
_entity.pdbx_description
1 polymer ?
#
loop_
_entity_poly.entity_id
_entity_poly.type
_entity_poly.pdbx_seq_one_letter_code
_entity_poly.pdbx_strand_id
1 'polypeptide(L)'
;MSLRSMREVVIVGGGVVGAACALALNDAGLRVALIEGREPARWRAEQPDLRVYAFAADNAALLDSLGVWNAVRAARVQPYRRMRVWDAGGGGELGFDADTLGREQLGWIIENDVLVDRLWAAVHAAGIEVHCPARVVELEQDAASVRLRLDDGSRLEAAMAIAADGAASTLRELAGLPVSRHAYAQRGVVAFVETEHPHQATAWQRFL
;
A
#
# COMPACT_ATOMS: atom_id res chain seq x y z
N MET A 1 -7.77 4.07 -34.96
CA MET A 1 -8.32 4.15 -33.59
C MET A 1 -8.11 5.57 -33.09
N SER A 2 -9.16 6.20 -32.57
CA SER A 2 -9.07 7.58 -32.08
C SER A 2 -8.17 7.65 -30.85
N LEU A 3 -7.26 8.61 -30.80
CA LEU A 3 -6.39 8.91 -29.64
C LEU A 3 -7.18 9.17 -28.33
N ARG A 4 -8.49 9.31 -28.41
CA ARG A 4 -9.40 9.54 -27.27
C ARG A 4 -9.76 8.29 -26.46
N SER A 5 -9.40 7.09 -26.87
CA SER A 5 -9.77 5.83 -26.19
C SER A 5 -8.59 5.07 -25.54
N MET A 6 -7.35 5.51 -25.72
CA MET A 6 -6.18 4.84 -25.14
C MET A 6 -6.03 5.23 -23.67
N ARG A 7 -5.80 4.25 -22.82
CA ARG A 7 -5.42 4.47 -21.42
C ARG A 7 -4.06 5.16 -21.38
N GLU A 8 -3.89 6.07 -20.46
CA GLU A 8 -2.58 6.74 -20.30
C GLU A 8 -1.68 5.92 -19.39
N VAL A 9 -2.25 5.33 -18.35
CA VAL A 9 -1.50 4.51 -17.38
C VAL A 9 -2.25 3.23 -17.07
N VAL A 10 -1.51 2.12 -17.03
CA VAL A 10 -1.96 0.85 -16.46
C VAL A 10 -1.12 0.56 -15.22
N ILE A 11 -1.77 0.28 -14.10
CA ILE A 11 -1.12 -0.08 -12.84
C ILE A 11 -1.34 -1.57 -12.60
N VAL A 12 -0.27 -2.30 -12.36
CA VAL A 12 -0.31 -3.74 -12.04
C VAL A 12 -0.03 -3.93 -10.55
N GLY A 13 -1.01 -4.48 -9.84
CA GLY A 13 -1.03 -4.64 -8.40
C GLY A 13 -1.97 -3.66 -7.71
N GLY A 14 -3.04 -4.18 -7.10
CA GLY A 14 -4.08 -3.43 -6.38
C GLY A 14 -3.89 -3.37 -4.86
N GLY A 15 -2.67 -3.54 -4.35
CA GLY A 15 -2.35 -3.31 -2.95
C GLY A 15 -2.43 -1.83 -2.56
N VAL A 16 -2.05 -1.49 -1.32
CA VAL A 16 -2.10 -0.10 -0.80
C VAL A 16 -1.43 0.88 -1.75
N VAL A 17 -0.24 0.55 -2.27
CA VAL A 17 0.53 1.44 -3.15
C VAL A 17 -0.14 1.61 -4.50
N GLY A 18 -0.54 0.51 -5.16
CA GLY A 18 -1.14 0.59 -6.49
C GLY A 18 -2.51 1.27 -6.50
N ALA A 19 -3.36 0.99 -5.51
CA ALA A 19 -4.66 1.62 -5.37
C ALA A 19 -4.54 3.13 -5.07
N ALA A 20 -3.62 3.53 -4.18
CA ALA A 20 -3.34 4.94 -3.91
C ALA A 20 -2.78 5.66 -5.14
N CYS A 21 -1.87 5.01 -5.88
CA CYS A 21 -1.33 5.54 -7.13
C CYS A 21 -2.42 5.71 -8.19
N ALA A 22 -3.36 4.75 -8.31
CA ALA A 22 -4.47 4.82 -9.24
C ALA A 22 -5.36 6.04 -8.95
N LEU A 23 -5.70 6.27 -7.70
CA LEU A 23 -6.47 7.44 -7.27
C LEU A 23 -5.72 8.74 -7.59
N ALA A 24 -4.46 8.85 -7.19
CA ALA A 24 -3.66 10.06 -7.41
C ALA A 24 -3.54 10.43 -8.89
N LEU A 25 -3.31 9.45 -9.76
CA LEU A 25 -3.21 9.69 -11.20
C LEU A 25 -4.57 10.01 -11.83
N ASN A 26 -5.64 9.38 -11.36
CA ASN A 26 -7.00 9.70 -11.79
C ASN A 26 -7.39 11.13 -11.39
N ASP A 27 -7.05 11.56 -10.17
CA ASP A 27 -7.30 12.94 -9.72
C ASP A 27 -6.47 13.98 -10.51
N ALA A 28 -5.32 13.57 -11.03
CA ALA A 28 -4.52 14.37 -11.96
C ALA A 28 -5.12 14.41 -13.38
N GLY A 29 -6.27 13.76 -13.62
CA GLY A 29 -6.98 13.75 -14.90
C GLY A 29 -6.51 12.71 -15.90
N LEU A 30 -5.68 11.75 -15.48
CA LEU A 30 -5.21 10.67 -16.35
C LEU A 30 -6.23 9.51 -16.40
N ARG A 31 -6.34 8.87 -17.55
CA ARG A 31 -7.14 7.64 -17.71
C ARG A 31 -6.33 6.45 -17.23
N VAL A 32 -6.71 5.91 -16.08
CA VAL A 32 -6.03 4.84 -15.38
C VAL A 32 -6.81 3.54 -15.49
N ALA A 33 -6.09 2.42 -15.66
CA ALA A 33 -6.62 1.08 -15.41
C ALA A 33 -5.78 0.39 -14.31
N LEU A 34 -6.45 -0.34 -13.44
CA LEU A 34 -5.85 -1.12 -12.35
C LEU A 34 -6.04 -2.61 -12.62
N ILE A 35 -4.95 -3.38 -12.55
CA ILE A 35 -4.97 -4.83 -12.69
C ILE A 35 -4.58 -5.45 -11.35
N GLU A 36 -5.40 -6.40 -10.86
CA GLU A 36 -5.11 -7.14 -9.62
C GLU A 36 -5.44 -8.62 -9.77
N GLY A 37 -4.50 -9.46 -9.37
CA GLY A 37 -4.58 -10.91 -9.53
C GLY A 37 -5.59 -11.61 -8.62
N ARG A 38 -6.04 -10.96 -7.57
CA ARG A 38 -6.98 -11.51 -6.59
C ARG A 38 -7.84 -10.42 -5.98
N GLU A 39 -9.13 -10.66 -5.92
CA GLU A 39 -10.04 -9.76 -5.21
C GLU A 39 -9.58 -9.58 -3.75
N PRO A 40 -9.37 -8.34 -3.30
CA PRO A 40 -8.94 -8.09 -1.93
C PRO A 40 -10.04 -8.48 -0.94
N ALA A 41 -9.60 -8.98 0.21
CA ALA A 41 -10.52 -9.28 1.30
C ALA A 41 -11.18 -7.99 1.80
N ARG A 42 -12.48 -8.06 2.07
CA ARG A 42 -13.17 -6.97 2.76
C ARG A 42 -12.76 -6.95 4.23
N TRP A 43 -12.45 -5.77 4.71
CA TRP A 43 -12.14 -5.59 6.12
C TRP A 43 -13.34 -5.93 7.02
N ARG A 44 -13.06 -6.59 8.14
CA ARG A 44 -14.04 -6.96 9.18
C ARG A 44 -13.48 -6.58 10.54
N ALA A 45 -14.30 -5.89 11.35
CA ALA A 45 -13.89 -5.42 12.67
C ALA A 45 -13.50 -6.56 13.63
N GLU A 46 -14.14 -7.73 13.47
CA GLU A 46 -13.95 -8.91 14.32
C GLU A 46 -12.70 -9.73 13.95
N GLN A 47 -12.09 -9.45 12.81
CA GLN A 47 -10.95 -10.20 12.27
C GLN A 47 -9.79 -9.23 11.96
N PRO A 48 -9.03 -8.80 12.98
CA PRO A 48 -7.91 -7.89 12.74
C PRO A 48 -6.82 -8.54 11.91
N ASP A 49 -6.25 -7.77 10.96
CA ASP A 49 -5.11 -8.22 10.15
C ASP A 49 -3.81 -8.13 10.98
N LEU A 50 -3.01 -9.20 10.95
CA LEU A 50 -1.68 -9.21 11.58
C LEU A 50 -0.70 -8.24 10.87
N ARG A 51 -0.95 -7.92 9.61
CA ARG A 51 -0.13 -6.94 8.88
C ARG A 51 -0.58 -5.54 9.22
N VAL A 52 0.30 -4.80 9.85
CA VAL A 52 0.07 -3.40 10.20
C VAL A 52 1.17 -2.52 9.63
N TYR A 53 0.82 -1.27 9.39
CA TYR A 53 1.75 -0.22 8.97
C TYR A 53 1.80 0.88 10.02
N ALA A 54 3.00 1.42 10.23
CA ALA A 54 3.18 2.67 10.95
C ALA A 54 3.13 3.83 9.94
N PHE A 55 2.06 4.60 9.97
CA PHE A 55 1.87 5.75 9.10
C PHE A 55 2.32 7.02 9.79
N ALA A 56 3.18 7.79 9.15
CA ALA A 56 3.53 9.14 9.56
C ALA A 56 2.50 10.16 9.03
N ALA A 57 2.62 11.41 9.45
CA ALA A 57 1.65 12.46 9.13
C ALA A 57 1.53 12.73 7.61
N ASP A 58 2.62 12.60 6.86
CA ASP A 58 2.66 12.78 5.41
C ASP A 58 1.85 11.70 4.67
N ASN A 59 1.92 10.44 5.12
CA ASN A 59 1.10 9.37 4.58
C ASN A 59 -0.40 9.60 4.84
N ALA A 60 -0.74 10.09 6.05
CA ALA A 60 -2.12 10.44 6.37
C ALA A 60 -2.61 11.62 5.51
N ALA A 61 -1.76 12.63 5.28
CA ALA A 61 -2.06 13.76 4.41
C ALA A 61 -2.27 13.33 2.95
N LEU A 62 -1.48 12.37 2.45
CA LEU A 62 -1.70 11.79 1.13
C LEU A 62 -3.07 11.10 1.06
N LEU A 63 -3.42 10.24 2.02
CA LEU A 63 -4.72 9.58 2.04
C LEU A 63 -5.87 10.58 2.19
N ASP A 64 -5.66 11.69 2.88
CA ASP A 64 -6.65 12.76 3.01
C ASP A 64 -6.86 13.48 1.67
N SER A 65 -5.79 13.81 0.96
CA SER A 65 -5.87 14.40 -0.38
C SER A 65 -6.58 13.49 -1.39
N LEU A 66 -6.52 12.17 -1.21
CA LEU A 66 -7.24 11.16 -1.99
C LEU A 66 -8.68 10.92 -1.50
N GLY A 67 -9.14 11.65 -0.48
CA GLY A 67 -10.48 11.50 0.09
C GLY A 67 -10.71 10.21 0.90
N VAL A 68 -9.65 9.46 1.22
CA VAL A 68 -9.72 8.12 1.85
C VAL A 68 -9.53 8.17 3.36
N TRP A 69 -8.79 9.16 3.87
CA TRP A 69 -8.35 9.21 5.27
C TRP A 69 -9.49 9.14 6.29
N ASN A 70 -10.57 9.86 6.07
CA ASN A 70 -11.71 9.85 6.99
C ASN A 70 -12.37 8.46 7.09
N ALA A 71 -12.47 7.73 5.98
CA ALA A 71 -13.00 6.38 5.97
C ALA A 71 -12.07 5.37 6.68
N VAL A 72 -10.75 5.55 6.55
CA VAL A 72 -9.75 4.75 7.29
C VAL A 72 -9.86 5.02 8.78
N ARG A 73 -9.89 6.29 9.20
CA ARG A 73 -10.05 6.67 10.62
C ARG A 73 -11.34 6.13 11.24
N ALA A 74 -12.45 6.20 10.51
CA ALA A 74 -13.73 5.72 10.98
C ALA A 74 -13.78 4.19 11.13
N ALA A 75 -12.95 3.46 10.38
CA ALA A 75 -12.84 2.01 10.49
C ALA A 75 -12.05 1.60 11.75
N ARG A 76 -10.75 1.74 11.71
CA ARG A 76 -9.86 1.48 12.86
C ARG A 76 -8.47 2.04 12.61
N VAL A 77 -8.00 2.91 13.49
CA VAL A 77 -6.60 3.37 13.55
C VAL A 77 -6.18 3.48 15.01
N GLN A 78 -4.92 3.18 15.29
CA GLN A 78 -4.34 3.38 16.61
C GLN A 78 -3.29 4.48 16.54
N PRO A 79 -3.55 5.71 17.03
CA PRO A 79 -2.52 6.73 17.12
C PRO A 79 -1.46 6.34 18.17
N TYR A 80 -0.21 6.64 17.88
CA TYR A 80 0.86 6.56 18.87
C TYR A 80 1.52 7.92 19.06
N ARG A 81 1.80 8.26 20.32
CA ARG A 81 2.33 9.56 20.73
C ARG A 81 3.80 9.48 21.09
N ARG A 82 4.27 8.27 21.45
CA ARG A 82 5.65 8.01 21.89
C ARG A 82 6.24 6.84 21.15
N MET A 83 7.55 6.88 21.01
CA MET A 83 8.35 5.74 20.59
C MET A 83 9.53 5.63 21.55
N ARG A 84 9.76 4.45 22.10
CA ARG A 84 10.90 4.13 22.94
C ARG A 84 11.67 2.98 22.33
N VAL A 85 12.95 3.23 22.12
CA VAL A 85 13.86 2.28 21.46
C VAL A 85 15.06 2.07 22.35
N TRP A 86 15.38 0.84 22.70
CA TRP A 86 16.56 0.52 23.50
C TRP A 86 17.20 -0.79 23.07
N ASP A 87 18.46 -0.96 23.45
CA ASP A 87 19.25 -2.17 23.25
C ASP A 87 19.32 -2.97 24.54
N ALA A 88 19.15 -4.31 24.48
CA ALA A 88 19.20 -5.17 25.65
C ALA A 88 20.60 -5.29 26.24
N GLY A 89 21.64 -5.17 25.41
CA GLY A 89 23.06 -5.28 25.81
C GLY A 89 23.72 -3.93 26.12
N GLY A 90 23.03 -2.81 25.87
CA GLY A 90 23.55 -1.45 26.03
C GLY A 90 22.79 -0.61 27.03
N GLY A 91 23.41 0.45 27.55
CA GLY A 91 22.77 1.42 28.45
C GLY A 91 22.05 2.58 27.78
N GLY A 92 21.90 2.55 26.46
CA GLY A 92 21.28 3.64 25.69
C GLY A 92 19.80 3.42 25.42
N GLU A 93 19.01 4.50 25.57
CA GLU A 93 17.60 4.54 25.17
C GLU A 93 17.35 5.79 24.35
N LEU A 94 16.60 5.65 23.26
CA LEU A 94 16.09 6.75 22.44
C LEU A 94 14.58 6.90 22.71
N GLY A 95 14.15 8.10 23.05
CA GLY A 95 12.76 8.45 23.25
C GLY A 95 12.33 9.53 22.24
N PHE A 96 11.19 9.32 21.62
CA PHE A 96 10.51 10.32 20.81
C PHE A 96 9.13 10.57 21.43
N ASP A 97 8.77 11.85 21.58
CA ASP A 97 7.48 12.26 22.14
C ASP A 97 6.85 13.32 21.26
N ALA A 98 5.58 13.14 20.94
CA ALA A 98 4.81 14.07 20.12
C ALA A 98 4.76 15.48 20.75
N ASP A 99 4.71 15.57 22.09
CA ASP A 99 4.65 16.84 22.79
C ASP A 99 5.91 17.67 22.57
N THR A 100 7.10 17.03 22.50
CA THR A 100 8.36 17.73 22.22
C THR A 100 8.43 18.28 20.79
N LEU A 101 7.60 17.75 19.88
CA LEU A 101 7.50 18.17 18.49
C LEU A 101 6.29 19.10 18.23
N GLY A 102 5.52 19.46 19.28
CA GLY A 102 4.29 20.24 19.16
C GLY A 102 3.21 19.54 18.32
N ARG A 103 3.15 18.20 18.37
CA ARG A 103 2.20 17.38 17.58
C ARG A 103 1.25 16.63 18.51
N GLU A 104 0.05 16.34 18.01
CA GLU A 104 -0.89 15.49 18.75
C GLU A 104 -0.44 14.02 18.81
N GLN A 105 0.19 13.52 17.75
CA GLN A 105 0.73 12.16 17.64
C GLN A 105 1.95 12.12 16.71
N LEU A 106 2.77 11.09 16.86
CA LEU A 106 3.88 10.81 15.93
C LEU A 106 3.37 10.13 14.65
N GLY A 107 2.29 9.37 14.76
CA GLY A 107 1.70 8.65 13.65
C GLY A 107 0.59 7.70 14.09
N TRP A 108 0.24 6.77 13.22
CA TRP A 108 -0.84 5.80 13.43
C TRP A 108 -0.39 4.40 13.03
N ILE A 109 -0.84 3.40 13.79
CA ILE A 109 -0.77 2.00 13.39
C ILE A 109 -2.10 1.67 12.72
N ILE A 110 -2.03 1.11 11.52
CA ILE A 110 -3.18 0.82 10.67
C ILE A 110 -3.03 -0.56 10.07
N GLU A 111 -4.09 -1.34 10.08
CA GLU A 111 -4.14 -2.65 9.44
C GLU A 111 -4.10 -2.53 7.92
N ASN A 112 -3.40 -3.46 7.27
CA ASN A 112 -3.34 -3.49 5.81
C ASN A 112 -4.73 -3.65 5.18
N ASP A 113 -5.58 -4.52 5.74
CA ASP A 113 -6.90 -4.79 5.17
C ASP A 113 -7.83 -3.58 5.30
N VAL A 114 -7.70 -2.74 6.34
CA VAL A 114 -8.40 -1.45 6.43
C VAL A 114 -8.01 -0.56 5.26
N LEU A 115 -6.71 -0.41 5.03
CA LEU A 115 -6.20 0.46 3.96
C LEU A 115 -6.65 -0.01 2.59
N VAL A 116 -6.47 -1.30 2.30
CA VAL A 116 -6.84 -1.88 1.00
C VAL A 116 -8.33 -1.75 0.76
N ASP A 117 -9.18 -2.12 1.73
CA ASP A 117 -10.63 -2.06 1.59
C ASP A 117 -11.12 -0.63 1.32
N ARG A 118 -10.61 0.38 2.06
CA ARG A 118 -11.02 1.77 1.87
C ARG A 118 -10.49 2.38 0.58
N LEU A 119 -9.27 2.05 0.18
CA LEU A 119 -8.71 2.47 -1.11
C LEU A 119 -9.49 1.87 -2.27
N TRP A 120 -9.84 0.58 -2.22
CA TRP A 120 -10.64 -0.06 -3.27
C TRP A 120 -12.04 0.52 -3.37
N ALA A 121 -12.68 0.83 -2.24
CA ALA A 121 -13.95 1.53 -2.25
C ALA A 121 -13.84 2.89 -2.97
N ALA A 122 -12.77 3.63 -2.73
CA ALA A 122 -12.52 4.90 -3.41
C ALA A 122 -12.20 4.71 -4.91
N VAL A 123 -11.41 3.70 -5.29
CA VAL A 123 -11.11 3.35 -6.69
C VAL A 123 -12.41 3.08 -7.47
N HIS A 124 -13.32 2.30 -6.89
CA HIS A 124 -14.61 2.04 -7.52
C HIS A 124 -15.50 3.28 -7.58
N ALA A 125 -15.54 4.09 -6.52
CA ALA A 125 -16.31 5.32 -6.48
C ALA A 125 -15.81 6.36 -7.50
N ALA A 126 -14.51 6.39 -7.77
CA ALA A 126 -13.89 7.23 -8.78
C ALA A 126 -14.12 6.73 -10.23
N GLY A 127 -14.73 5.55 -10.41
CA GLY A 127 -14.98 4.98 -11.73
C GLY A 127 -13.71 4.53 -12.46
N ILE A 128 -12.62 4.29 -11.77
CA ILE A 128 -11.38 3.77 -12.35
C ILE A 128 -11.62 2.38 -12.92
N GLU A 129 -11.13 2.12 -14.13
CA GLU A 129 -11.25 0.83 -14.78
C GLU A 129 -10.43 -0.22 -13.98
N VAL A 130 -11.09 -1.32 -13.57
CA VAL A 130 -10.48 -2.38 -12.78
C VAL A 130 -10.61 -3.72 -13.48
N HIS A 131 -9.49 -4.42 -13.61
CA HIS A 131 -9.40 -5.82 -14.05
C HIS A 131 -9.00 -6.68 -12.85
N CYS A 132 -9.99 -7.36 -12.25
CA CYS A 132 -9.81 -8.21 -11.07
C CYS A 132 -10.89 -9.31 -11.03
N PRO A 133 -10.54 -10.60 -10.89
CA PRO A 133 -9.16 -11.12 -10.87
C PRO A 133 -8.56 -11.17 -12.28
N ALA A 134 -7.34 -10.65 -12.45
CA ALA A 134 -6.60 -10.71 -13.72
C ALA A 134 -5.09 -10.62 -13.47
N ARG A 135 -4.32 -11.33 -14.29
CA ARG A 135 -2.86 -11.37 -14.19
C ARG A 135 -2.20 -11.05 -15.51
N VAL A 136 -1.16 -10.24 -15.47
CA VAL A 136 -0.34 -9.99 -16.65
C VAL A 136 0.54 -11.20 -16.91
N VAL A 137 0.50 -11.71 -18.16
CA VAL A 137 1.28 -12.88 -18.61
C VAL A 137 2.29 -12.53 -19.70
N GLU A 138 2.08 -11.42 -20.40
CA GLU A 138 3.06 -10.91 -21.39
C GLU A 138 3.11 -9.39 -21.33
N LEU A 139 4.28 -8.86 -21.64
CA LEU A 139 4.58 -7.44 -21.78
C LEU A 139 5.31 -7.21 -23.10
N GLU A 140 4.76 -6.35 -23.93
CA GLU A 140 5.45 -5.75 -25.06
C GLU A 140 5.55 -4.24 -24.84
N GLN A 141 6.68 -3.64 -25.18
CA GLN A 141 6.87 -2.20 -25.06
C GLN A 141 7.69 -1.66 -26.21
N ASP A 142 7.35 -0.44 -26.61
CA ASP A 142 8.12 0.36 -27.56
C ASP A 142 8.28 1.80 -27.05
N ALA A 143 8.78 2.70 -27.87
CA ALA A 143 9.00 4.10 -27.45
C ALA A 143 7.71 4.89 -27.20
N ALA A 144 6.56 4.40 -27.64
CA ALA A 144 5.30 5.13 -27.60
C ALA A 144 4.24 4.49 -26.69
N SER A 145 4.31 3.16 -26.47
CA SER A 145 3.26 2.42 -25.75
C SER A 145 3.78 1.15 -25.09
N VAL A 146 2.98 0.68 -24.15
CA VAL A 146 3.10 -0.62 -23.52
C VAL A 146 1.83 -1.42 -23.78
N ARG A 147 2.00 -2.70 -24.15
CA ARG A 147 0.92 -3.65 -24.37
C ARG A 147 1.05 -4.82 -23.40
N LEU A 148 0.00 -5.03 -22.62
CA LEU A 148 -0.09 -6.11 -21.65
C LEU A 148 -1.11 -7.14 -22.13
N ARG A 149 -0.76 -8.43 -22.08
CA ARG A 149 -1.72 -9.52 -22.25
C ARG A 149 -2.05 -10.11 -20.88
N LEU A 150 -3.34 -10.29 -20.61
CA LEU A 150 -3.83 -10.89 -19.38
C LEU A 150 -4.03 -12.42 -19.55
N ASP A 151 -4.19 -13.10 -18.43
CA ASP A 151 -4.35 -14.55 -18.36
C ASP A 151 -5.67 -15.06 -18.98
N ASP A 152 -6.68 -14.17 -19.11
CA ASP A 152 -7.93 -14.45 -19.84
C ASP A 152 -7.81 -14.23 -21.37
N GLY A 153 -6.63 -13.84 -21.86
CA GLY A 153 -6.34 -13.54 -23.25
C GLY A 153 -6.66 -12.09 -23.67
N SER A 154 -7.28 -11.28 -22.83
CA SER A 154 -7.53 -9.87 -23.12
C SER A 154 -6.22 -9.07 -23.20
N ARG A 155 -6.27 -7.92 -23.88
CA ARG A 155 -5.11 -7.04 -24.08
C ARG A 155 -5.44 -5.62 -23.66
N LEU A 156 -4.49 -5.02 -22.94
CA LEU A 156 -4.53 -3.61 -22.59
C LEU A 156 -3.35 -2.89 -23.22
N GLU A 157 -3.62 -1.71 -23.77
CA GLU A 157 -2.60 -0.81 -24.29
C GLU A 157 -2.67 0.53 -23.54
N ALA A 158 -1.51 1.05 -23.18
CA ALA A 158 -1.35 2.32 -22.49
C ALA A 158 -0.05 3.02 -22.91
N ALA A 159 0.09 4.29 -22.57
CA ALA A 159 1.36 5.00 -22.75
C ALA A 159 2.41 4.52 -21.72
N MET A 160 1.97 4.10 -20.52
CA MET A 160 2.86 3.67 -19.44
C MET A 160 2.25 2.53 -18.64
N ALA A 161 3.10 1.64 -18.11
CA ALA A 161 2.74 0.67 -17.07
C ALA A 161 3.52 0.93 -15.79
N ILE A 162 2.85 0.82 -14.64
CA ILE A 162 3.43 0.94 -13.31
C ILE A 162 3.37 -0.43 -12.64
N ALA A 163 4.53 -0.94 -12.20
CA ALA A 163 4.63 -2.16 -11.43
C ALA A 163 4.45 -1.85 -9.94
N ALA A 164 3.29 -2.20 -9.39
CA ALA A 164 2.94 -2.12 -7.98
C ALA A 164 2.58 -3.51 -7.39
N ASP A 165 2.99 -4.59 -8.07
CA ASP A 165 2.66 -6.00 -7.79
C ASP A 165 3.59 -6.66 -6.76
N GLY A 166 4.35 -5.84 -6.01
CA GLY A 166 5.05 -6.24 -4.80
C GLY A 166 6.43 -6.84 -5.04
N ALA A 167 6.97 -7.48 -4.00
CA ALA A 167 8.35 -7.97 -3.99
C ALA A 167 8.64 -9.04 -5.05
N ALA A 168 7.65 -9.85 -5.40
CA ALA A 168 7.72 -10.87 -6.45
C ALA A 168 7.09 -10.39 -7.77
N SER A 169 7.33 -9.13 -8.13
CA SER A 169 6.73 -8.47 -9.28
C SER A 169 6.92 -9.25 -10.57
N THR A 170 5.81 -9.70 -11.14
CA THR A 170 5.77 -10.34 -12.47
C THR A 170 6.05 -9.31 -13.56
N LEU A 171 5.54 -8.09 -13.41
CA LEU A 171 5.76 -7.05 -14.43
C LEU A 171 7.25 -6.68 -14.53
N ARG A 172 7.96 -6.61 -13.41
CA ARG A 172 9.42 -6.39 -13.39
C ARG A 172 10.15 -7.51 -14.14
N GLU A 173 9.76 -8.78 -13.92
CA GLU A 173 10.37 -9.94 -14.58
C GLU A 173 10.12 -9.90 -16.08
N LEU A 174 8.89 -9.63 -16.52
CA LEU A 174 8.52 -9.49 -17.91
C LEU A 174 9.27 -8.32 -18.61
N ALA A 175 9.54 -7.24 -17.85
CA ALA A 175 10.34 -6.12 -18.36
C ALA A 175 11.85 -6.40 -18.40
N GLY A 176 12.30 -7.58 -17.98
CA GLY A 176 13.71 -7.95 -17.97
C GLY A 176 14.57 -7.15 -16.97
N LEU A 177 13.94 -6.54 -15.96
CA LEU A 177 14.64 -5.74 -14.96
C LEU A 177 15.23 -6.65 -13.87
N PRO A 178 16.57 -6.68 -13.72
CA PRO A 178 17.21 -7.55 -12.73
C PRO A 178 16.94 -7.06 -11.31
N VAL A 179 16.93 -8.01 -10.34
CA VAL A 179 16.86 -7.72 -8.92
C VAL A 179 17.93 -8.51 -8.18
N SER A 180 18.67 -7.84 -7.31
CA SER A 180 19.56 -8.51 -6.36
C SER A 180 18.79 -8.84 -5.09
N ARG A 181 18.84 -10.11 -4.64
CA ARG A 181 18.20 -10.57 -3.41
C ARG A 181 19.26 -11.07 -2.44
N HIS A 182 19.21 -10.56 -1.22
CA HIS A 182 20.04 -11.03 -0.13
C HIS A 182 19.15 -11.62 0.96
N ALA A 183 19.34 -12.92 1.23
CA ALA A 183 18.61 -13.62 2.29
C ALA A 183 19.33 -13.43 3.64
N TYR A 184 18.66 -12.83 4.61
CA TYR A 184 19.21 -12.64 5.96
C TYR A 184 19.12 -13.90 6.84
N ALA A 185 18.53 -14.99 6.35
CA ALA A 185 18.27 -16.23 7.11
C ALA A 185 17.48 -15.98 8.42
N GLN A 186 16.65 -14.94 8.43
CA GLN A 186 15.83 -14.53 9.57
C GLN A 186 14.35 -14.59 9.22
N ARG A 187 13.52 -14.76 10.24
CA ARG A 187 12.06 -14.73 10.11
C ARG A 187 11.49 -13.73 11.12
N GLY A 188 10.58 -12.88 10.66
CA GLY A 188 9.74 -12.07 11.54
C GLY A 188 8.57 -12.90 12.07
N VAL A 189 8.30 -12.80 13.37
CA VAL A 189 7.09 -13.34 13.99
C VAL A 189 6.20 -12.17 14.37
N VAL A 190 4.92 -12.25 13.99
CA VAL A 190 3.91 -11.24 14.32
C VAL A 190 2.79 -11.93 15.10
N ALA A 191 2.36 -11.31 16.19
CA ALA A 191 1.27 -11.83 17.01
C ALA A 191 0.49 -10.67 17.67
N PHE A 192 -0.79 -10.92 17.95
CA PHE A 192 -1.53 -10.11 18.91
C PHE A 192 -1.25 -10.63 20.32
N VAL A 193 -1.04 -9.72 21.25
CA VAL A 193 -0.81 -10.05 22.66
C VAL A 193 -1.73 -9.20 23.54
N GLU A 194 -2.24 -9.80 24.59
CA GLU A 194 -2.87 -9.08 25.69
C GLU A 194 -1.80 -8.70 26.71
N THR A 195 -1.86 -7.48 27.22
CA THR A 195 -0.91 -6.96 28.19
C THR A 195 -1.59 -6.58 29.49
N GLU A 196 -0.93 -6.82 30.63
CA GLU A 196 -1.45 -6.38 31.93
C GLU A 196 -1.61 -4.86 32.04
N HIS A 197 -0.73 -4.13 31.38
CA HIS A 197 -0.72 -2.67 31.40
C HIS A 197 -1.02 -2.10 30.02
N PRO A 198 -1.76 -0.97 29.95
CA PRO A 198 -2.01 -0.30 28.68
C PRO A 198 -0.70 0.17 28.03
N HIS A 199 -0.63 0.11 26.72
CA HIS A 199 0.56 0.53 25.94
C HIS A 199 0.84 2.05 26.00
N GLN A 200 -0.04 2.85 26.58
CA GLN A 200 0.09 4.32 26.78
C GLN A 200 0.35 5.08 25.46
N ALA A 201 -0.24 4.63 24.34
CA ALA A 201 0.00 5.15 23.00
C ALA A 201 1.50 5.21 22.65
N THR A 202 2.29 4.21 23.11
CA THR A 202 3.75 4.11 22.93
C THR A 202 4.08 2.92 22.05
N ALA A 203 4.89 3.15 21.02
CA ALA A 203 5.55 2.10 20.25
C ALA A 203 6.85 1.70 20.99
N TRP A 204 6.92 0.47 21.47
CA TRP A 204 8.05 -0.07 22.22
C TRP A 204 8.91 -0.92 21.30
N GLN A 205 10.21 -0.62 21.21
CA GLN A 205 11.16 -1.36 20.39
C GLN A 205 12.39 -1.74 21.24
N ARG A 206 12.74 -3.02 21.24
CA ARG A 206 13.91 -3.54 21.91
C ARG A 206 14.74 -4.34 20.93
N PHE A 207 16.00 -3.96 20.79
CA PHE A 207 17.00 -4.76 20.10
C PHE A 207 17.61 -5.76 21.08
N LEU A 208 17.86 -7.02 20.62
CA LEU A 208 18.37 -8.12 21.43
C LEU A 208 19.78 -8.50 20.99
#